data_f194ab47c37ef9dff07fac42445b3426
#
_entry.id   f194ab47c37ef9dff07fac42445b3426
#
_cell.length_a   1.000
_cell.length_b   1.000
_cell.length_c   1.000
_cell.angle_alpha   90.00
_cell.angle_beta   90.00
_cell.angle_gamma   90.00
#
_symmetry.space_group_name_H-M   'P 1'
#
loop_
_entity.id
_entity.type
_entity.pdbx_description
1 polymer ?
#
loop_
_entity_poly.entity_id
_entity_poly.type
_entity_poly.pdbx_seq_one_letter_code
_entity_poly.pdbx_strand_id
1 'polypeptide(L)'
;MSSINIEKDKDITSLTTFNIPVKAKYFAEYSNERELLKISRSEEYLDNEVLHIGGGSNLLFLHDYNGMILHSKVKGIVRYDKDDDTAYVIAGAGEKWSYFVEWCVDNGLAGLENLAGIPGEVGASAVQNVGAYGVEAGDVIHSVECFDSFTRKVETFRNEDCRFGYRDSFFKKEGRNRY
;
A
#
# COMPACT_ATOMS: atom_id res chain seq x y z
N MET A 1 -14.15 -4.06 -21.99
CA MET A 1 -14.11 -3.26 -20.75
C MET A 1 -13.98 -4.25 -19.62
N SER A 2 -12.88 -4.23 -18.83
CA SER A 2 -12.77 -5.11 -17.67
C SER A 2 -13.89 -4.75 -16.68
N SER A 3 -14.72 -5.74 -16.32
CA SER A 3 -15.67 -5.60 -15.23
C SER A 3 -14.89 -5.56 -13.92
N ILE A 4 -15.22 -4.64 -13.02
CA ILE A 4 -14.75 -4.71 -11.63
C ILE A 4 -15.41 -5.91 -10.95
N ASN A 5 -14.67 -6.57 -10.06
CA ASN A 5 -15.19 -7.65 -9.24
C ASN A 5 -15.26 -7.19 -7.78
N ILE A 6 -16.47 -7.09 -7.24
CA ILE A 6 -16.70 -6.80 -5.83
C ILE A 6 -17.33 -8.05 -5.22
N GLU A 7 -16.60 -8.71 -4.35
CA GLU A 7 -17.04 -9.91 -3.65
C GLU A 7 -17.78 -9.53 -2.36
N LYS A 8 -18.89 -10.19 -2.08
CA LYS A 8 -19.66 -10.02 -0.85
C LYS A 8 -19.36 -11.16 0.12
N ASP A 9 -19.36 -10.83 1.43
CA ASP A 9 -19.10 -11.76 2.52
C ASP A 9 -17.80 -12.58 2.33
N LYS A 10 -16.76 -11.88 1.84
CA LYS A 10 -15.48 -12.48 1.50
C LYS A 10 -14.73 -12.93 2.75
N ASP A 11 -14.32 -14.19 2.77
CA ASP A 11 -13.35 -14.67 3.74
C ASP A 11 -11.98 -14.05 3.44
N ILE A 12 -11.46 -13.29 4.41
CA ILE A 12 -10.18 -12.58 4.34
C ILE A 12 -9.16 -13.13 5.34
N THR A 13 -9.42 -14.28 5.94
CA THR A 13 -8.53 -14.95 6.91
C THR A 13 -7.09 -15.01 6.40
N SER A 14 -6.91 -15.46 5.16
CA SER A 14 -5.57 -15.59 4.54
C SER A 14 -4.91 -14.27 4.15
N LEU A 15 -5.64 -13.16 4.21
CA LEU A 15 -5.12 -11.81 3.95
C LEU A 15 -4.57 -11.15 5.21
N THR A 16 -4.49 -11.86 6.33
CA THR A 16 -3.90 -11.39 7.58
C THR A 16 -2.88 -12.39 8.10
N THR A 17 -1.83 -11.89 8.74
CA THR A 17 -0.78 -12.75 9.31
C THR A 17 -1.27 -13.58 10.49
N PHE A 18 -2.27 -13.10 11.24
CA PHE A 18 -2.82 -13.81 12.38
C PHE A 18 -3.68 -15.02 12.00
N ASN A 19 -4.15 -15.08 10.75
CA ASN A 19 -5.01 -16.17 10.24
C ASN A 19 -6.22 -16.47 11.14
N ILE A 20 -6.76 -15.47 11.81
CA ILE A 20 -7.99 -15.58 12.59
C ILE A 20 -9.17 -15.51 11.60
N PRO A 21 -10.14 -16.45 11.67
CA PRO A 21 -11.29 -16.42 10.78
C PRO A 21 -12.04 -15.08 10.85
N VAL A 22 -12.14 -14.43 9.70
CA VAL A 22 -12.77 -13.11 9.57
C VAL A 22 -13.28 -12.90 8.15
N LYS A 23 -14.43 -12.25 8.02
CA LYS A 23 -15.01 -11.86 6.73
C LYS A 23 -15.07 -10.35 6.58
N ALA A 24 -15.02 -9.90 5.34
CA ALA A 24 -15.37 -8.54 4.96
C ALA A 24 -16.74 -8.53 4.27
N LYS A 25 -17.59 -7.54 4.60
CA LYS A 25 -18.89 -7.37 3.94
C LYS A 25 -18.74 -7.22 2.43
N TYR A 26 -17.75 -6.43 2.01
CA TYR A 26 -17.35 -6.28 0.63
C TYR A 26 -15.83 -6.34 0.50
N PHE A 27 -15.37 -6.88 -0.61
CA PHE A 27 -13.95 -6.98 -0.93
C PHE A 27 -13.73 -6.74 -2.42
N ALA A 28 -12.71 -5.97 -2.77
CA ALA A 28 -12.26 -5.85 -4.14
C ALA A 28 -10.74 -5.70 -4.23
N GLU A 29 -10.18 -6.21 -5.32
CA GLU A 29 -8.81 -5.98 -5.73
C GLU A 29 -8.79 -5.07 -6.96
N TYR A 30 -7.72 -4.28 -7.09
CA TYR A 30 -7.49 -3.44 -8.26
C TYR A 30 -6.03 -3.50 -8.68
N SER A 31 -5.79 -3.51 -9.99
CA SER A 31 -4.46 -3.64 -10.58
C SER A 31 -3.98 -2.35 -11.25
N ASN A 32 -4.81 -1.32 -11.29
CA ASN A 32 -4.49 -0.01 -11.86
C ASN A 32 -5.48 1.06 -11.39
N GLU A 33 -5.11 2.33 -11.60
CA GLU A 33 -5.93 3.49 -11.24
C GLU A 33 -7.34 3.45 -11.84
N ARG A 34 -7.48 3.00 -13.11
CA ARG A 34 -8.78 2.93 -13.78
C ARG A 34 -9.74 1.98 -13.07
N GLU A 35 -9.24 0.85 -12.58
CA GLU A 35 -10.06 -0.11 -11.81
C GLU A 35 -10.44 0.49 -10.46
N LEU A 36 -9.48 1.09 -9.74
CA LEU A 36 -9.76 1.78 -8.47
C LEU A 36 -10.79 2.90 -8.65
N LEU A 37 -10.66 3.71 -9.70
CA LEU A 37 -11.63 4.76 -10.02
C LEU A 37 -13.03 4.21 -10.30
N LYS A 38 -13.15 3.04 -10.93
CA LYS A 38 -14.46 2.40 -11.13
C LYS A 38 -15.03 1.89 -9.81
N ILE A 39 -14.20 1.22 -8.99
CA ILE A 39 -14.61 0.73 -7.67
C ILE A 39 -15.09 1.90 -6.81
N SER A 40 -14.36 3.02 -6.79
CA SER A 40 -14.71 4.20 -5.98
C SER A 40 -16.02 4.89 -6.34
N ARG A 41 -16.66 4.46 -7.45
CA ARG A 41 -17.97 4.94 -7.90
C ARG A 41 -19.09 3.95 -7.67
N SER A 42 -18.80 2.76 -7.15
CA SER A 42 -19.81 1.76 -6.84
C SER A 42 -20.59 2.12 -5.58
N GLU A 43 -21.81 1.62 -5.45
CA GLU A 43 -22.64 1.79 -4.27
C GLU A 43 -21.96 1.16 -3.04
N GLU A 44 -21.32 0.01 -3.22
CA GLU A 44 -20.61 -0.70 -2.16
C GLU A 44 -19.47 0.14 -1.57
N TYR A 45 -18.79 0.94 -2.40
CA TYR A 45 -17.75 1.86 -1.93
C TYR A 45 -18.33 3.11 -1.26
N LEU A 46 -19.40 3.70 -1.84
CA LEU A 46 -19.96 4.97 -1.39
C LEU A 46 -20.74 4.85 -0.08
N ASP A 47 -21.39 3.71 0.13
CA ASP A 47 -22.30 3.49 1.26
C ASP A 47 -21.64 2.75 2.43
N ASN A 48 -20.33 2.48 2.37
CA ASN A 48 -19.64 1.74 3.41
C ASN A 48 -18.31 2.42 3.79
N GLU A 49 -17.86 2.13 5.02
CA GLU A 49 -16.49 2.44 5.42
C GLU A 49 -15.51 1.61 4.58
N VAL A 50 -14.48 2.26 4.05
CA VAL A 50 -13.47 1.62 3.20
C VAL A 50 -12.14 1.52 3.93
N LEU A 51 -11.57 0.32 3.94
CA LEU A 51 -10.24 0.05 4.48
C LEU A 51 -9.33 -0.48 3.37
N HIS A 52 -8.28 0.25 3.07
CA HIS A 52 -7.20 -0.24 2.22
C HIS A 52 -6.27 -1.12 3.03
N ILE A 53 -5.97 -2.32 2.54
CA ILE A 53 -5.00 -3.23 3.15
C ILE A 53 -3.87 -3.54 2.18
N GLY A 54 -2.67 -3.76 2.74
CA GLY A 54 -1.58 -4.44 2.04
C GLY A 54 -1.52 -5.90 2.45
N GLY A 55 -0.35 -6.44 2.72
CA GLY A 55 -0.17 -7.84 3.13
C GLY A 55 -0.75 -8.22 4.50
N GLY A 56 -1.53 -7.36 5.14
CA GLY A 56 -2.26 -7.64 6.39
C GLY A 56 -1.40 -7.96 7.63
N SER A 57 -0.11 -7.69 7.57
CA SER A 57 0.84 -8.07 8.63
C SER A 57 0.76 -7.22 9.90
N ASN A 58 0.07 -6.08 9.83
CA ASN A 58 -0.11 -5.17 10.97
C ASN A 58 -1.60 -4.93 11.30
N LEU A 59 -2.44 -5.88 10.96
CA LEU A 59 -3.89 -5.80 11.18
C LEU A 59 -4.36 -6.95 12.05
N LEU A 60 -5.16 -6.63 13.06
CA LEU A 60 -5.89 -7.59 13.88
C LEU A 60 -7.38 -7.25 13.83
N PHE A 61 -8.17 -8.11 13.19
CA PHE A 61 -9.62 -8.03 13.21
C PHE A 61 -10.17 -8.79 14.43
N LEU A 62 -10.95 -8.10 15.24
CA LEU A 62 -11.59 -8.68 16.43
C LEU A 62 -12.99 -9.26 16.12
N HIS A 63 -13.54 -8.91 14.96
CA HIS A 63 -14.82 -9.36 14.44
C HIS A 63 -14.85 -9.17 12.93
N ASP A 64 -15.87 -9.68 12.27
CA ASP A 64 -16.09 -9.43 10.85
C ASP A 64 -16.12 -7.92 10.53
N TYR A 65 -15.51 -7.55 9.40
CA TYR A 65 -15.44 -6.15 8.97
C TYR A 65 -16.72 -5.76 8.22
N ASN A 66 -17.55 -4.94 8.84
CA ASN A 66 -18.82 -4.49 8.25
C ASN A 66 -18.64 -3.30 7.30
N GLY A 67 -17.68 -3.39 6.40
CA GLY A 67 -17.34 -2.38 5.42
C GLY A 67 -16.75 -2.99 4.16
N MET A 68 -16.09 -2.16 3.35
CA MET A 68 -15.40 -2.59 2.15
C MET A 68 -13.89 -2.64 2.38
N ILE A 69 -13.29 -3.76 2.06
CA ILE A 69 -11.82 -3.90 2.02
C ILE A 69 -11.34 -3.80 0.59
N LEU A 70 -10.33 -2.96 0.37
CA LEU A 70 -9.61 -2.84 -0.89
C LEU A 70 -8.18 -3.33 -0.74
N HIS A 71 -7.73 -4.12 -1.71
CA HIS A 71 -6.37 -4.64 -1.76
C HIS A 71 -5.73 -4.27 -3.10
N SER A 72 -4.58 -3.63 -3.04
CA SER A 72 -3.84 -3.25 -4.25
C SER A 72 -3.13 -4.44 -4.87
N LYS A 73 -3.34 -4.64 -6.17
CA LYS A 73 -2.58 -5.55 -7.03
C LYS A 73 -1.77 -4.78 -8.08
N VAL A 74 -1.55 -3.49 -7.85
CA VAL A 74 -0.69 -2.68 -8.73
C VAL A 74 0.73 -3.19 -8.61
N LYS A 75 1.26 -3.73 -9.70
CA LYS A 75 2.56 -4.39 -9.80
C LYS A 75 3.49 -3.63 -10.75
N GLY A 76 4.75 -3.97 -10.67
CA GLY A 76 5.82 -3.47 -11.51
C GLY A 76 6.86 -2.70 -10.73
N ILE A 77 8.12 -2.90 -11.13
CA ILE A 77 9.29 -2.17 -10.62
C ILE A 77 10.02 -1.63 -11.84
N VAL A 78 10.25 -0.32 -11.86
CA VAL A 78 10.92 0.37 -12.96
C VAL A 78 12.02 1.23 -12.39
N ARG A 79 13.23 1.10 -12.94
CA ARG A 79 14.43 1.87 -12.58
C ARG A 79 14.66 2.99 -13.59
N TYR A 80 15.04 4.15 -13.08
CA TYR A 80 15.51 5.30 -13.83
C TYR A 80 16.83 5.79 -13.23
N ASP A 81 17.93 5.66 -13.98
CA ASP A 81 19.22 6.17 -13.53
C ASP A 81 19.21 7.70 -13.69
N LYS A 82 19.55 8.39 -12.62
CA LYS A 82 19.66 9.85 -12.58
C LYS A 82 21.08 10.29 -12.95
N ASP A 83 22.07 9.60 -12.41
CA ASP A 83 23.50 9.79 -12.60
C ASP A 83 24.24 8.49 -12.26
N ASP A 84 25.57 8.52 -12.24
CA ASP A 84 26.39 7.33 -11.99
C ASP A 84 26.20 6.73 -10.58
N ASP A 85 25.77 7.54 -9.60
CA ASP A 85 25.67 7.16 -8.19
C ASP A 85 24.22 7.09 -7.69
N THR A 86 23.25 7.56 -8.48
CA THR A 86 21.86 7.71 -8.01
C THR A 86 20.86 7.15 -9.01
N ALA A 87 19.92 6.32 -8.53
CA ALA A 87 18.78 5.86 -9.30
C ALA A 87 17.46 6.10 -8.57
N TYR A 88 16.42 6.38 -9.34
CA TYR A 88 15.03 6.35 -8.87
C TYR A 88 14.41 5.01 -9.24
N VAL A 89 13.61 4.48 -8.31
CA VAL A 89 12.83 3.25 -8.54
C VAL A 89 11.36 3.55 -8.28
N ILE A 90 10.52 3.26 -9.26
CA ILE A 90 9.07 3.27 -9.09
C ILE A 90 8.63 1.83 -8.83
N ALA A 91 7.93 1.60 -7.74
CA ALA A 91 7.39 0.29 -7.39
C ALA A 91 5.88 0.37 -7.15
N GLY A 92 5.15 -0.59 -7.70
CA GLY A 92 3.70 -0.70 -7.52
C GLY A 92 3.33 -0.98 -6.07
N ALA A 93 2.24 -0.37 -5.60
CA ALA A 93 1.79 -0.46 -4.20
C ALA A 93 1.55 -1.90 -3.71
N GLY A 94 1.13 -2.80 -4.61
CA GLY A 94 0.88 -4.21 -4.31
C GLY A 94 2.12 -5.10 -4.46
N GLU A 95 3.33 -4.57 -4.72
CA GLU A 95 4.54 -5.39 -4.69
C GLU A 95 4.83 -5.86 -3.27
N LYS A 96 5.27 -7.12 -3.14
CA LYS A 96 5.74 -7.62 -1.84
C LYS A 96 6.99 -6.86 -1.43
N TRP A 97 6.99 -6.34 -0.20
CA TRP A 97 8.11 -5.57 0.33
C TRP A 97 9.43 -6.34 0.28
N SER A 98 9.44 -7.60 0.72
CA SER A 98 10.64 -8.43 0.69
C SER A 98 11.20 -8.62 -0.72
N TYR A 99 10.32 -8.85 -1.71
CA TYR A 99 10.72 -8.96 -3.11
C TYR A 99 11.29 -7.65 -3.64
N PHE A 100 10.69 -6.52 -3.29
CA PHE A 100 11.17 -5.20 -3.70
C PHE A 100 12.56 -4.90 -3.14
N VAL A 101 12.80 -5.19 -1.85
CA VAL A 101 14.11 -5.00 -1.22
C VAL A 101 15.17 -5.91 -1.89
N GLU A 102 14.86 -7.20 -2.09
CA GLU A 102 15.74 -8.14 -2.78
C GLU A 102 16.06 -7.65 -4.20
N TRP A 103 15.06 -7.22 -4.93
CA TRP A 103 15.24 -6.65 -6.26
C TRP A 103 16.17 -5.43 -6.26
N CYS A 104 16.04 -4.52 -5.28
CA CYS A 104 16.94 -3.37 -5.14
C CYS A 104 18.40 -3.81 -4.92
N VAL A 105 18.62 -4.74 -4.01
CA VAL A 105 19.98 -5.29 -3.73
C VAL A 105 20.57 -5.95 -4.96
N ASP A 106 19.83 -6.80 -5.67
CA ASP A 106 20.26 -7.50 -6.88
C ASP A 106 20.61 -6.54 -8.02
N ASN A 107 20.01 -5.34 -8.01
CA ASN A 107 20.30 -4.28 -8.99
C ASN A 107 21.35 -3.25 -8.49
N GLY A 108 22.06 -3.56 -7.39
CA GLY A 108 23.13 -2.72 -6.87
C GLY A 108 22.66 -1.41 -6.22
N LEU A 109 21.41 -1.37 -5.75
CA LEU A 109 20.82 -0.21 -5.10
C LEU A 109 20.87 -0.38 -3.58
N ALA A 110 21.56 0.53 -2.90
CA ALA A 110 21.73 0.52 -1.45
C ALA A 110 20.66 1.38 -0.74
N GLY A 111 20.47 1.09 0.57
CA GLY A 111 19.64 1.89 1.48
C GLY A 111 18.40 1.16 2.03
N LEU A 112 18.03 0.00 1.45
CA LEU A 112 16.88 -0.79 1.90
C LEU A 112 17.26 -2.16 2.48
N GLU A 113 18.50 -2.57 2.41
CA GLU A 113 18.97 -3.91 2.78
C GLU A 113 18.65 -4.28 4.24
N ASN A 114 18.71 -3.31 5.16
CA ASN A 114 18.34 -3.50 6.57
C ASN A 114 16.83 -3.71 6.79
N LEU A 115 16.03 -3.42 5.78
CA LEU A 115 14.58 -3.59 5.82
C LEU A 115 14.14 -4.92 5.18
N ALA A 116 15.09 -5.78 4.80
CA ALA A 116 14.81 -7.11 4.30
C ALA A 116 14.04 -7.95 5.32
N GLY A 117 13.14 -8.80 4.84
CA GLY A 117 12.37 -9.71 5.69
C GLY A 117 11.20 -9.08 6.44
N ILE A 118 11.00 -7.75 6.40
CA ILE A 118 9.79 -7.13 6.94
C ILE A 118 8.59 -7.58 6.09
N PRO A 119 7.55 -8.16 6.70
CA PRO A 119 6.38 -8.59 5.94
C PRO A 119 5.53 -7.39 5.53
N GLY A 120 4.85 -7.49 4.39
CA GLY A 120 3.94 -6.46 3.89
C GLY A 120 4.12 -6.17 2.41
N GLU A 121 3.60 -5.04 1.99
CA GLU A 121 3.62 -4.57 0.60
C GLU A 121 4.14 -3.13 0.53
N VAL A 122 4.66 -2.74 -0.65
CA VAL A 122 5.30 -1.45 -0.89
C VAL A 122 4.39 -0.27 -0.52
N GLY A 123 3.12 -0.27 -0.94
CA GLY A 123 2.20 0.82 -0.59
C GLY A 123 2.00 0.99 0.90
N ALA A 124 1.90 -0.12 1.65
CA ALA A 124 1.75 -0.09 3.10
C ALA A 124 3.01 0.39 3.85
N SER A 125 4.20 0.27 3.22
CA SER A 125 5.46 0.67 3.85
C SER A 125 5.51 2.16 4.15
N ALA A 126 4.94 3.00 3.27
CA ALA A 126 4.89 4.45 3.45
C ALA A 126 3.90 4.88 4.54
N VAL A 127 2.82 4.11 4.78
CA VAL A 127 1.78 4.50 5.75
C VAL A 127 2.34 4.56 7.17
N GLN A 128 3.12 3.57 7.58
CA GLN A 128 3.70 3.53 8.92
C GLN A 128 5.22 3.74 8.94
N ASN A 129 5.80 4.18 7.82
CA ASN A 129 7.25 4.37 7.72
C ASN A 129 7.99 3.15 8.25
N VAL A 130 7.87 2.01 7.56
CA VAL A 130 8.49 0.76 8.03
C VAL A 130 9.98 0.94 8.24
N GLY A 131 10.50 0.40 9.33
CA GLY A 131 11.89 0.58 9.70
C GLY A 131 12.43 -0.56 10.56
N ALA A 132 13.71 -0.81 10.46
CA ALA A 132 14.46 -1.75 11.27
C ALA A 132 15.95 -1.37 11.26
N TYR A 133 16.66 -1.75 12.33
CA TYR A 133 18.12 -1.59 12.43
C TYR A 133 18.62 -0.18 12.11
N GLY A 134 17.87 0.85 12.55
CA GLY A 134 18.26 2.25 12.39
C GLY A 134 17.99 2.86 11.00
N VAL A 135 17.30 2.15 10.12
CA VAL A 135 16.89 2.62 8.79
C VAL A 135 15.37 2.61 8.70
N GLU A 136 14.80 3.60 8.04
CA GLU A 136 13.37 3.71 7.78
C GLU A 136 13.09 3.87 6.29
N ALA A 137 11.92 3.45 5.82
CA ALA A 137 11.54 3.61 4.40
C ALA A 137 11.56 5.08 3.97
N GLY A 138 11.20 5.98 4.85
CA GLY A 138 11.25 7.43 4.63
C GLY A 138 12.63 7.98 4.29
N ASP A 139 13.71 7.29 4.67
CA ASP A 139 15.08 7.73 4.37
C ASP A 139 15.39 7.65 2.86
N VAL A 140 14.69 6.77 2.13
CA VAL A 140 14.91 6.52 0.69
C VAL A 140 13.70 6.86 -0.18
N ILE A 141 12.52 7.04 0.39
CA ILE A 141 11.33 7.44 -0.37
C ILE A 141 11.52 8.87 -0.89
N HIS A 142 11.48 9.04 -2.20
CA HIS A 142 11.51 10.34 -2.85
C HIS A 142 10.12 10.99 -2.88
N SER A 143 9.11 10.21 -3.26
CA SER A 143 7.71 10.63 -3.32
C SER A 143 6.77 9.43 -3.25
N VAL A 144 5.52 9.71 -2.89
CA VAL A 144 4.44 8.72 -2.84
C VAL A 144 3.28 9.21 -3.70
N GLU A 145 2.82 8.38 -4.63
CA GLU A 145 1.59 8.62 -5.38
C GLU A 145 0.42 7.95 -4.67
N CYS A 146 -0.61 8.73 -4.38
CA CYS A 146 -1.80 8.30 -3.66
C CYS A 146 -3.07 8.63 -4.41
N PHE A 147 -4.06 7.76 -4.31
CA PHE A 147 -5.41 8.04 -4.76
C PHE A 147 -6.18 8.78 -3.67
N ASP A 148 -6.62 9.99 -3.96
CA ASP A 148 -7.51 10.76 -3.08
C ASP A 148 -8.96 10.27 -3.24
N SER A 149 -9.50 9.67 -2.19
CA SER A 149 -10.86 9.13 -2.17
C SER A 149 -11.95 10.20 -2.34
N PHE A 150 -11.68 11.47 -1.97
CA PHE A 150 -12.64 12.57 -2.08
C PHE A 150 -12.65 13.17 -3.48
N THR A 151 -11.48 13.51 -4.01
CA THR A 151 -11.37 14.11 -5.35
C THR A 151 -11.37 13.07 -6.46
N ARG A 152 -11.10 11.79 -6.14
CA ARG A 152 -10.90 10.67 -7.08
C ARG A 152 -9.82 10.95 -8.11
N LYS A 153 -8.74 11.58 -7.66
CA LYS A 153 -7.56 11.87 -8.45
C LYS A 153 -6.33 11.28 -7.78
N VAL A 154 -5.29 11.06 -8.57
CA VAL A 154 -3.97 10.75 -8.04
C VAL A 154 -3.29 12.05 -7.65
N GLU A 155 -2.72 12.07 -6.46
CA GLU A 155 -1.90 13.15 -5.92
C GLU A 155 -0.51 12.62 -5.58
N THR A 156 0.51 13.43 -5.79
CA THR A 156 1.91 13.08 -5.48
C THR A 156 2.38 13.88 -4.27
N PHE A 157 2.83 13.18 -3.26
CA PHE A 157 3.44 13.73 -2.05
C PHE A 157 4.95 13.58 -2.15
N ARG A 158 5.70 14.67 -2.00
CA ARG A 158 7.16 14.60 -1.85
C ARG A 158 7.49 14.06 -0.46
N ASN A 159 8.71 13.59 -0.26
CA ASN A 159 9.15 13.07 1.04
C ASN A 159 8.80 13.99 2.21
N GLU A 160 9.08 15.30 2.08
CA GLU A 160 8.79 16.33 3.08
C GLU A 160 7.29 16.43 3.44
N ASP A 161 6.41 16.24 2.44
CA ASP A 161 4.96 16.30 2.62
C ASP A 161 4.43 15.03 3.31
N CYS A 162 5.13 13.91 3.18
CA CYS A 162 4.78 12.64 3.83
C CYS A 162 4.98 12.68 5.35
N ARG A 163 5.75 13.65 5.89
CA ARG A 163 5.99 13.84 7.32
C ARG A 163 6.36 12.55 8.05
N PHE A 164 7.29 11.82 7.47
CA PHE A 164 7.77 10.58 8.06
C PHE A 164 8.37 10.79 9.44
N GLY A 165 8.08 9.88 10.35
CA GLY A 165 8.61 9.83 11.69
C GLY A 165 8.60 8.39 12.21
N TYR A 166 9.06 8.15 13.42
CA TYR A 166 9.13 6.80 13.97
C TYR A 166 7.76 6.12 13.96
N ARG A 167 7.61 5.08 13.11
CA ARG A 167 6.35 4.34 12.89
C ARG A 167 5.17 5.23 12.52
N ASP A 168 5.42 6.32 11.81
CA ASP A 168 4.44 7.37 11.59
C ASP A 168 4.61 8.06 10.24
N SER A 169 3.51 8.61 9.71
CA SER A 169 3.46 9.42 8.50
C SER A 169 2.21 10.29 8.45
N PHE A 170 2.16 11.20 7.48
CA PHE A 170 0.94 11.94 7.13
C PHE A 170 -0.24 10.99 6.83
N PHE A 171 0.01 9.88 6.11
CA PHE A 171 -1.04 8.92 5.71
C PHE A 171 -1.64 8.16 6.89
N LYS A 172 -0.92 8.02 7.98
CA LYS A 172 -1.40 7.38 9.21
C LYS A 172 -2.24 8.32 10.08
N LYS A 173 -2.07 9.63 9.94
CA LYS A 173 -2.72 10.69 10.72
C LYS A 173 -3.73 11.48 9.89
N GLU A 174 -3.32 12.66 9.42
CA GLU A 174 -4.23 13.61 8.75
C GLU A 174 -4.76 13.08 7.42
N GLY A 175 -3.97 12.27 6.73
CA GLY A 175 -4.34 11.62 5.47
C GLY A 175 -5.16 10.34 5.64
N ARG A 176 -5.33 9.87 6.89
CA ARG A 176 -6.07 8.63 7.18
C ARG A 176 -7.50 8.70 6.64
N ASN A 177 -7.96 7.61 6.02
CA ASN A 177 -9.27 7.48 5.39
C ASN A 177 -9.49 8.37 4.15
N ARG A 178 -8.45 9.07 3.70
CA ARG A 178 -8.49 9.83 2.46
C ARG A 178 -7.60 9.23 1.38
N TYR A 179 -6.41 8.79 1.78
CA TYR A 179 -5.39 8.23 0.89
C TYR A 179 -5.15 6.75 1.13
#